data_718f235a2185d15b808de6833cadae2b
#
_entry.id   718f235a2185d15b808de6833cadae2b
#
_cell.length_a   1.000
_cell.length_b   1.000
_cell.length_c   1.000
_cell.angle_alpha   90.00
_cell.angle_beta   90.00
_cell.angle_gamma   90.00
#
_symmetry.space_group_name_H-M   'P 1'
#
loop_
_entity.id
_entity.type
_entity.pdbx_description
1 polymer ?
#
loop_
_entity_poly.entity_id
_entity_poly.type
_entity_poly.pdbx_seq_one_letter_code
_entity_poly.pdbx_strand_id
1 'polypeptide(L)'
;MAQSDALYEMLTGYENLEFFGKMKGVPSDKLKKEIEYVAEIVDLTDDLKKLVSKYSGGMKRRLSLAIALIGSPELLILDEPTVGIDPSLRKNIWKELFKQRDNGVGILVTTHVMDEAELTDKVGLLLNGDIIDFDTPQQLKVKNNVKTIEEVFLKVEEN
;
A
#
# COMPACT_ATOMS: atom_id res chain seq x y z
N MET A 1 -4.60 -5.58 1.71
CA MET A 1 -3.50 -6.47 1.31
C MET A 1 -3.25 -7.39 2.49
N ALA A 2 -3.30 -8.69 2.32
CA ALA A 2 -3.05 -9.61 3.42
C ALA A 2 -1.54 -9.74 3.66
N GLN A 3 -1.14 -9.89 4.91
CA GLN A 3 0.26 -10.07 5.32
C GLN A 3 0.85 -11.41 4.83
N SER A 4 0.01 -12.41 4.60
CA SER A 4 0.38 -13.71 4.03
C SER A 4 -0.10 -13.79 2.57
N ASP A 5 0.81 -14.16 1.72
CA ASP A 5 0.71 -14.19 0.28
C ASP A 5 -0.51 -14.97 -0.24
N ALA A 6 -1.58 -14.26 -0.59
CA ALA A 6 -2.66 -14.81 -1.40
C ALA A 6 -2.21 -14.96 -2.88
N LEU A 7 -0.93 -15.29 -3.10
CA LEU A 7 -0.33 -15.43 -4.43
C LEU A 7 -0.34 -16.89 -4.88
N TYR A 8 -0.63 -17.10 -6.14
CA TYR A 8 -0.51 -18.42 -6.77
C TYR A 8 0.93 -18.65 -7.21
N GLU A 9 1.71 -19.35 -6.39
CA GLU A 9 3.15 -19.56 -6.61
C GLU A 9 3.50 -20.33 -7.89
N MET A 10 2.57 -21.18 -8.35
CA MET A 10 2.72 -21.95 -9.59
C MET A 10 2.40 -21.16 -10.85
N LEU A 11 1.91 -19.94 -10.70
CA LEU A 11 1.65 -19.00 -11.79
C LEU A 11 2.78 -17.97 -11.86
N THR A 12 2.93 -17.35 -13.03
CA THR A 12 3.80 -16.19 -13.23
C THR A 12 3.21 -14.94 -12.56
N GLY A 13 4.02 -13.88 -12.40
CA GLY A 13 3.53 -12.59 -11.96
C GLY A 13 2.41 -12.05 -12.85
N TYR A 14 2.57 -12.19 -14.17
CA TYR A 14 1.55 -11.79 -15.14
C TYR A 14 0.24 -12.54 -14.95
N GLU A 15 0.28 -13.88 -14.85
CA GLU A 15 -0.91 -14.72 -14.67
C GLU A 15 -1.62 -14.45 -13.34
N ASN A 16 -0.88 -14.12 -12.26
CA ASN A 16 -1.47 -13.66 -11.01
C ASN A 16 -2.26 -12.35 -11.24
N LEU A 17 -1.64 -11.34 -11.85
CA LEU A 17 -2.29 -10.06 -12.13
C LEU A 17 -3.50 -10.22 -13.06
N GLU A 18 -3.38 -11.08 -14.08
CA GLU A 18 -4.48 -11.40 -15.00
C GLU A 18 -5.67 -12.04 -14.27
N PHE A 19 -5.39 -13.02 -13.41
CA PHE A 19 -6.40 -13.71 -12.63
C PHE A 19 -7.16 -12.74 -11.71
N PHE A 20 -6.42 -11.96 -10.90
CA PHE A 20 -7.04 -11.02 -9.96
C PHE A 20 -7.72 -9.85 -10.68
N GLY A 21 -7.17 -9.37 -11.78
CA GLY A 21 -7.79 -8.33 -12.60
C GLY A 21 -9.13 -8.78 -13.16
N LYS A 22 -9.21 -10.01 -13.70
CA LYS A 22 -10.47 -10.63 -14.15
C LYS A 22 -11.48 -10.79 -13.01
N MET A 23 -11.03 -11.27 -11.85
CA MET A 23 -11.88 -11.39 -10.65
C MET A 23 -12.47 -10.05 -10.20
N LYS A 24 -11.71 -8.97 -10.34
CA LYS A 24 -12.16 -7.59 -10.00
C LYS A 24 -12.98 -6.95 -11.14
N GLY A 25 -13.27 -7.67 -12.20
CA GLY A 25 -14.13 -7.20 -13.28
C GLY A 25 -13.44 -6.25 -14.27
N VAL A 26 -12.11 -6.25 -14.35
CA VAL A 26 -11.39 -5.47 -15.36
C VAL A 26 -11.75 -6.00 -16.76
N PRO A 27 -12.24 -5.14 -17.68
CA PRO A 27 -12.59 -5.54 -19.04
C PRO A 27 -11.38 -6.14 -19.78
N SER A 28 -11.60 -7.22 -20.54
CA SER A 28 -10.51 -7.96 -21.19
C SER A 28 -9.68 -7.11 -22.17
N ASP A 29 -10.29 -6.13 -22.81
CA ASP A 29 -9.63 -5.17 -23.71
C ASP A 29 -8.71 -4.17 -22.97
N LYS A 30 -8.94 -3.93 -21.67
CA LYS A 30 -8.15 -3.03 -20.81
C LYS A 30 -7.14 -3.77 -19.95
N LEU A 31 -7.37 -5.06 -19.69
CA LEU A 31 -6.64 -5.85 -18.71
C LEU A 31 -5.13 -5.83 -18.91
N LYS A 32 -4.68 -6.00 -20.15
CA LYS A 32 -3.24 -5.96 -20.45
C LYS A 32 -2.59 -4.61 -20.06
N LYS A 33 -3.24 -3.50 -20.37
CA LYS A 33 -2.74 -2.15 -20.04
C LYS A 33 -2.73 -1.92 -18.53
N GLU A 34 -3.74 -2.39 -17.83
CA GLU A 34 -3.81 -2.32 -16.36
C GLU A 34 -2.67 -3.14 -15.71
N ILE A 35 -2.40 -4.36 -16.23
CA ILE A 35 -1.29 -5.19 -15.74
C ILE A 35 0.05 -4.49 -15.95
N GLU A 36 0.30 -3.96 -17.15
CA GLU A 36 1.53 -3.24 -17.47
C GLU A 36 1.69 -2.02 -16.56
N TYR A 37 0.62 -1.26 -16.34
CA TYR A 37 0.60 -0.07 -15.50
C TYR A 37 0.93 -0.39 -14.03
N VAL A 38 0.24 -1.36 -13.42
CA VAL A 38 0.50 -1.66 -12.00
C VAL A 38 1.86 -2.32 -11.80
N ALA A 39 2.36 -3.08 -12.80
CA ALA A 39 3.70 -3.67 -12.74
C ALA A 39 4.80 -2.61 -12.78
N GLU A 40 4.62 -1.53 -13.55
CA GLU A 40 5.54 -0.39 -13.58
C GLU A 40 5.58 0.34 -12.23
N ILE A 41 4.41 0.59 -11.61
CA ILE A 41 4.33 1.24 -10.29
C ILE A 41 5.17 0.51 -9.23
N VAL A 42 5.14 -0.83 -9.25
CA VAL A 42 5.81 -1.66 -8.26
C VAL A 42 7.18 -2.20 -8.71
N ASP A 43 7.68 -1.74 -9.86
CA ASP A 43 8.97 -2.16 -10.44
C ASP A 43 9.07 -3.70 -10.59
N LEU A 44 8.12 -4.31 -11.28
CA LEU A 44 8.07 -5.74 -11.59
C LEU A 44 7.94 -6.05 -13.08
N THR A 45 8.02 -5.06 -13.96
CA THR A 45 7.79 -5.23 -15.41
C THR A 45 8.64 -6.34 -16.02
N ASP A 46 9.94 -6.37 -15.70
CA ASP A 46 10.88 -7.37 -16.25
C ASP A 46 10.72 -8.76 -15.63
N ASP A 47 10.05 -8.84 -14.49
CA ASP A 47 9.89 -10.07 -13.73
C ASP A 47 8.52 -10.75 -13.95
N LEU A 48 7.60 -10.11 -14.65
CA LEU A 48 6.23 -10.62 -14.86
C LEU A 48 6.16 -12.03 -15.44
N LYS A 49 7.13 -12.43 -16.25
CA LYS A 49 7.17 -13.77 -16.89
C LYS A 49 7.75 -14.86 -16.00
N LYS A 50 8.31 -14.51 -14.83
CA LYS A 50 8.87 -15.48 -13.89
C LYS A 50 7.78 -16.08 -13.02
N LEU A 51 7.90 -17.36 -12.66
CA LEU A 51 7.02 -18.01 -11.68
C LEU A 51 7.17 -17.31 -10.32
N VAL A 52 6.04 -17.09 -9.63
CA VAL A 52 6.02 -16.43 -8.33
C VAL A 52 6.75 -17.24 -7.25
N SER A 53 6.85 -18.57 -7.40
CA SER A 53 7.69 -19.43 -6.56
C SER A 53 9.18 -19.04 -6.58
N LYS A 54 9.64 -18.33 -7.63
CA LYS A 54 11.02 -17.82 -7.77
C LYS A 54 11.18 -16.37 -7.33
N TYR A 55 10.12 -15.73 -6.87
CA TYR A 55 10.17 -14.35 -6.39
C TYR A 55 10.81 -14.29 -4.99
N SER A 56 11.59 -13.23 -4.74
CA SER A 56 11.99 -12.88 -3.37
C SER A 56 10.78 -12.44 -2.56
N GLY A 57 10.88 -12.41 -1.22
CA GLY A 57 9.81 -11.90 -0.36
C GLY A 57 9.40 -10.46 -0.73
N GLY A 58 10.39 -9.60 -1.03
CA GLY A 58 10.11 -8.23 -1.50
C GLY A 58 9.37 -8.19 -2.84
N MET A 59 9.70 -9.07 -3.79
CA MET A 59 8.97 -9.17 -5.07
C MET A 59 7.55 -9.68 -4.86
N LYS A 60 7.32 -10.65 -3.99
CA LYS A 60 5.98 -11.14 -3.64
C LYS A 60 5.14 -10.02 -3.03
N ARG A 61 5.72 -9.26 -2.10
CA ARG A 61 5.05 -8.11 -1.48
C ARG A 61 4.67 -7.05 -2.51
N ARG A 62 5.57 -6.71 -3.44
CA ARG A 62 5.31 -5.78 -4.55
C ARG A 62 4.21 -6.29 -5.49
N LEU A 63 4.18 -7.58 -5.79
CA LEU A 63 3.11 -8.19 -6.57
C LEU A 63 1.76 -8.14 -5.84
N SER A 64 1.72 -8.39 -4.54
CA SER A 64 0.52 -8.24 -3.72
C SER A 64 -0.02 -6.82 -3.73
N LEU A 65 0.85 -5.82 -3.70
CA LEU A 65 0.46 -4.41 -3.84
C LEU A 65 -0.10 -4.12 -5.24
N ALA A 66 0.54 -4.62 -6.30
CA ALA A 66 0.03 -4.47 -7.67
C ALA A 66 -1.36 -5.10 -7.84
N ILE A 67 -1.59 -6.27 -7.21
CA ILE A 67 -2.92 -6.90 -7.16
C ILE A 67 -3.93 -6.04 -6.40
N ALA A 68 -3.53 -5.35 -5.34
CA ALA A 68 -4.43 -4.43 -4.64
C ALA A 68 -4.85 -3.26 -5.53
N LEU A 69 -3.92 -2.70 -6.29
CA LEU A 69 -4.11 -1.52 -7.15
C LEU A 69 -4.90 -1.81 -8.44
N ILE A 70 -4.79 -3.03 -9.02
CA ILE A 70 -5.43 -3.35 -10.30
C ILE A 70 -6.95 -3.26 -10.21
N GLY A 71 -7.59 -2.72 -11.24
CA GLY A 71 -9.05 -2.66 -11.36
C GLY A 71 -9.70 -1.43 -10.71
N SER A 72 -8.94 -0.41 -10.37
CA SER A 72 -9.45 0.88 -9.83
C SER A 72 -10.50 0.69 -8.74
N PRO A 73 -10.15 0.12 -7.58
CA PRO A 73 -11.09 -0.16 -6.49
C PRO A 73 -11.63 1.16 -5.89
N GLU A 74 -12.84 1.12 -5.34
CA GLU A 74 -13.40 2.25 -4.58
C GLU A 74 -12.72 2.43 -3.21
N LEU A 75 -12.19 1.35 -2.64
CA LEU A 75 -11.50 1.33 -1.35
C LEU A 75 -10.25 0.45 -1.42
N LEU A 76 -9.12 0.99 -0.98
CA LEU A 76 -7.87 0.29 -0.76
C LEU A 76 -7.62 0.11 0.74
N ILE A 77 -7.38 -1.12 1.18
CA ILE A 77 -6.92 -1.43 2.54
C ILE A 77 -5.54 -2.05 2.42
N LEU A 78 -4.53 -1.35 2.89
CA LEU A 78 -3.12 -1.69 2.74
C LEU A 78 -2.48 -1.86 4.12
N ASP A 79 -1.99 -3.06 4.40
CA ASP A 79 -1.30 -3.38 5.65
C ASP A 79 0.21 -3.32 5.42
N GLU A 80 0.86 -2.31 6.02
CA GLU A 80 2.29 -2.02 5.91
C GLU A 80 2.84 -2.09 4.46
N PRO A 81 2.25 -1.38 3.47
CA PRO A 81 2.47 -1.65 2.05
C PRO A 81 3.91 -1.39 1.58
N THR A 82 4.68 -0.60 2.29
CA THR A 82 6.02 -0.14 1.88
C THR A 82 7.15 -0.63 2.76
N VAL A 83 6.85 -1.47 3.77
CA VAL A 83 7.89 -2.05 4.63
C VAL A 83 8.82 -2.95 3.82
N GLY A 84 10.13 -2.73 3.96
CA GLY A 84 11.16 -3.47 3.22
C GLY A 84 11.31 -3.07 1.74
N ILE A 85 10.68 -1.97 1.32
CA ILE A 85 10.83 -1.38 -0.01
C ILE A 85 11.86 -0.25 0.03
N ASP A 86 12.68 -0.15 -1.01
CA ASP A 86 13.68 0.91 -1.13
C ASP A 86 13.03 2.31 -1.19
N PRO A 87 13.74 3.38 -0.78
CA PRO A 87 13.17 4.73 -0.67
C PRO A 87 12.64 5.29 -2.00
N SER A 88 13.28 4.96 -3.12
CA SER A 88 12.87 5.46 -4.44
C SER A 88 11.53 4.86 -4.87
N LEU A 89 11.40 3.54 -4.75
CA LEU A 89 10.18 2.83 -5.07
C LEU A 89 9.05 3.19 -4.10
N ARG A 90 9.36 3.36 -2.81
CA ARG A 90 8.39 3.86 -1.81
C ARG A 90 7.78 5.19 -2.25
N LYS A 91 8.60 6.13 -2.68
CA LYS A 91 8.14 7.44 -3.18
C LYS A 91 7.19 7.29 -4.37
N ASN A 92 7.47 6.38 -5.30
CA ASN A 92 6.62 6.13 -6.47
C ASN A 92 5.27 5.53 -6.04
N ILE A 93 5.28 4.59 -5.10
CA ILE A 93 4.06 3.99 -4.55
C ILE A 93 3.18 5.07 -3.88
N TRP A 94 3.75 5.91 -3.02
CA TRP A 94 3.00 6.99 -2.38
C TRP A 94 2.44 7.99 -3.40
N LYS A 95 3.20 8.32 -4.44
CA LYS A 95 2.72 9.17 -5.54
C LYS A 95 1.49 8.55 -6.23
N GLU A 96 1.49 7.24 -6.44
CA GLU A 96 0.32 6.56 -7.00
C GLU A 96 -0.87 6.54 -6.02
N LEU A 97 -0.64 6.29 -4.73
CA LEU A 97 -1.69 6.35 -3.72
C LEU A 97 -2.36 7.74 -3.67
N PHE A 98 -1.58 8.81 -3.73
CA PHE A 98 -2.13 10.17 -3.83
C PHE A 98 -2.97 10.37 -5.09
N LYS A 99 -2.50 9.87 -6.24
CA LYS A 99 -3.27 9.93 -7.48
C LYS A 99 -4.60 9.18 -7.37
N GLN A 100 -4.60 7.99 -6.75
CA GLN A 100 -5.83 7.22 -6.51
C GLN A 100 -6.78 7.98 -5.58
N ARG A 101 -6.28 8.53 -4.47
CA ARG A 101 -7.05 9.39 -3.55
C ARG A 101 -7.69 10.57 -4.28
N ASP A 102 -6.91 11.28 -5.09
CA ASP A 102 -7.38 12.45 -5.84
C ASP A 102 -8.44 12.08 -6.88
N ASN A 103 -8.47 10.81 -7.31
CA ASN A 103 -9.53 10.24 -8.14
C ASN A 103 -10.74 9.71 -7.33
N GLY A 104 -10.76 9.93 -6.02
CA GLY A 104 -11.90 9.59 -5.16
C GLY A 104 -11.83 8.20 -4.51
N VAL A 105 -10.70 7.49 -4.62
CA VAL A 105 -10.49 6.21 -3.94
C VAL A 105 -10.30 6.43 -2.45
N GLY A 106 -11.07 5.73 -1.60
CA GLY A 106 -10.81 5.65 -0.17
C GLY A 106 -9.56 4.81 0.08
N ILE A 107 -8.62 5.31 0.91
CA ILE A 107 -7.38 4.58 1.20
C ILE A 107 -7.16 4.50 2.70
N LEU A 108 -7.09 3.27 3.22
CA LEU A 108 -6.70 2.97 4.59
C LEU A 108 -5.33 2.27 4.57
N VAL A 109 -4.35 2.87 5.23
CA VAL A 109 -3.00 2.31 5.37
C VAL A 109 -2.71 2.07 6.84
N THR A 110 -2.26 0.87 7.19
CA THR A 110 -1.58 0.65 8.47
C THR A 110 -0.07 0.77 8.25
N THR A 111 0.63 1.44 9.14
CA THR A 111 2.08 1.59 9.07
C THR A 111 2.67 1.84 10.46
N HIS A 112 3.87 1.35 10.70
CA HIS A 112 4.72 1.74 11.84
C HIS A 112 5.83 2.73 11.41
N VAL A 113 5.82 3.15 10.15
CA VAL A 113 6.75 4.15 9.62
C VAL A 113 6.13 5.53 9.81
N MET A 114 6.54 6.25 10.84
CA MET A 114 5.92 7.51 11.25
C MET A 114 5.99 8.60 10.18
N ASP A 115 7.05 8.62 9.36
CA ASP A 115 7.15 9.52 8.20
C ASP A 115 6.01 9.33 7.18
N GLU A 116 5.46 8.12 7.07
CA GLU A 116 4.32 7.84 6.20
C GLU A 116 3.01 8.39 6.76
N ALA A 117 2.86 8.35 8.09
CA ALA A 117 1.71 8.95 8.75
C ALA A 117 1.65 10.48 8.51
N GLU A 118 2.80 11.15 8.40
CA GLU A 118 2.87 12.58 8.05
C GLU A 118 2.30 12.90 6.65
N LEU A 119 2.23 11.90 5.76
CA LEU A 119 1.77 12.07 4.37
C LEU A 119 0.25 11.92 4.22
N THR A 120 -0.44 11.45 5.25
CA THR A 120 -1.86 11.12 5.17
C THR A 120 -2.77 12.29 5.52
N ASP A 121 -4.03 12.25 5.06
CA ASP A 121 -5.03 13.27 5.40
C ASP A 121 -5.45 13.19 6.86
N LYS A 122 -5.50 11.97 7.42
CA LYS A 122 -5.82 11.69 8.82
C LYS A 122 -5.01 10.54 9.35
N VAL A 123 -4.70 10.59 10.64
CA VAL A 123 -3.96 9.56 11.38
C VAL A 123 -4.80 9.11 12.57
N GLY A 124 -4.93 7.79 12.71
CA GLY A 124 -5.42 7.15 13.93
C GLY A 124 -4.26 6.52 14.68
N LEU A 125 -4.05 6.90 15.92
CA LEU A 125 -3.04 6.31 16.80
C LEU A 125 -3.65 5.09 17.50
N LEU A 126 -3.15 3.90 17.15
CA LEU A 126 -3.61 2.63 17.73
C LEU A 126 -2.64 2.15 18.79
N LEU A 127 -3.10 1.98 20.02
CA LEU A 127 -2.31 1.46 21.14
C LEU A 127 -3.15 0.46 21.93
N ASN A 128 -2.60 -0.72 22.23
CA ASN A 128 -3.25 -1.78 22.99
C ASN A 128 -4.65 -2.19 22.49
N GLY A 129 -4.93 -2.01 21.20
CA GLY A 129 -6.21 -2.35 20.56
C GLY A 129 -7.22 -1.20 20.51
N ASP A 130 -6.93 -0.07 21.12
CA ASP A 130 -7.78 1.12 21.14
C ASP A 130 -7.23 2.24 20.25
N ILE A 131 -8.12 2.99 19.60
CA ILE A 131 -7.76 4.24 18.91
C ILE A 131 -7.72 5.35 19.96
N ILE A 132 -6.50 5.77 20.31
CA ILE A 132 -6.25 6.74 21.35
C ILE A 132 -6.54 8.18 20.90
N ASP A 133 -6.22 8.49 19.64
CA ASP A 133 -6.47 9.78 19.03
C ASP A 133 -6.66 9.63 17.52
N PHE A 134 -7.43 10.54 16.90
CA PHE A 134 -7.72 10.49 15.47
C PHE A 134 -7.94 11.90 14.93
N ASP A 135 -6.99 12.41 14.15
CA ASP A 135 -7.10 13.72 13.52
C ASP A 135 -6.12 13.88 12.35
N THR A 136 -6.01 15.08 11.77
CA THR A 136 -4.95 15.40 10.81
C THR A 136 -3.58 15.38 11.51
N PRO A 137 -2.50 15.02 10.79
CA PRO A 137 -1.14 15.05 11.35
C PRO A 137 -0.83 16.38 12.03
N GLN A 138 -1.23 17.50 11.41
CA GLN A 138 -0.99 18.83 11.95
C GLN A 138 -1.71 19.09 13.29
N GLN A 139 -2.97 18.66 13.41
CA GLN A 139 -3.74 18.86 14.64
C GLN A 139 -3.23 17.99 15.78
N LEU A 140 -2.84 16.72 15.49
CA LEU A 140 -2.23 15.83 16.46
C LEU A 140 -0.94 16.44 17.03
N LYS A 141 -0.08 17.00 16.18
CA LYS A 141 1.16 17.69 16.60
C LYS A 141 0.89 18.91 17.47
N VAL A 142 -0.06 19.75 17.07
CA VAL A 142 -0.44 20.95 17.85
C VAL A 142 -1.00 20.56 19.21
N LYS A 143 -1.95 19.61 19.25
CA LYS A 143 -2.58 19.13 20.49
C LYS A 143 -1.56 18.60 21.51
N ASN A 144 -0.53 17.93 21.02
CA ASN A 144 0.50 17.34 21.86
C ASN A 144 1.72 18.24 22.07
N ASN A 145 1.76 19.44 21.45
CA ASN A 145 2.88 20.38 21.49
C ASN A 145 4.22 19.73 21.10
N VAL A 146 4.22 19.05 19.95
CA VAL A 146 5.37 18.35 19.36
C VAL A 146 5.50 18.66 17.88
N LYS A 147 6.60 18.21 17.24
CA LYS A 147 6.92 18.56 15.85
C LYS A 147 6.61 17.43 14.87
N THR A 148 6.60 16.17 15.31
CA THR A 148 6.43 14.99 14.46
C THR A 148 5.36 14.05 14.99
N ILE A 149 4.80 13.20 14.13
CA ILE A 149 3.86 12.15 14.55
C ILE A 149 4.56 11.10 15.42
N GLU A 150 5.85 10.85 15.18
CA GLU A 150 6.65 9.97 16.05
C GLU A 150 6.67 10.47 17.48
N GLU A 151 6.92 11.77 17.70
CA GLU A 151 6.88 12.38 19.03
C GLU A 151 5.47 12.33 19.66
N VAL A 152 4.39 12.45 18.85
CA VAL A 152 3.01 12.26 19.35
C VAL A 152 2.86 10.85 19.89
N PHE A 153 3.26 9.83 19.09
CA PHE A 153 3.12 8.43 19.45
C PHE A 153 3.88 8.08 20.75
N LEU A 154 5.16 8.49 20.83
CA LEU A 154 5.99 8.26 22.03
C LEU A 154 5.37 8.89 23.28
N LYS A 155 4.85 10.11 23.16
CA LYS A 155 4.23 10.82 24.29
C LYS A 155 2.93 10.16 24.77
N VAL A 156 2.17 9.55 23.86
CA VAL A 156 0.94 8.83 24.18
C VAL A 156 1.27 7.47 24.82
N GLU A 157 2.36 6.83 24.40
CA GLU A 157 2.81 5.53 24.94
C GLU A 157 3.33 5.65 26.37
N GLU A 158 3.88 6.83 26.77
CA GLU A 158 4.40 7.10 28.12
C GLU A 158 3.32 7.45 29.14
N ASN A 159 2.07 7.72 28.74
CA ASN A 159 0.96 8.10 29.60
C ASN A 159 -0.02 6.93 29.85
#